data_71decf8705dfe88e69d8dbcc47045401
#
_entry.id   71decf8705dfe88e69d8dbcc47045401
#
_cell.length_a   1.000
_cell.length_b   1.000
_cell.length_c   1.000
_cell.angle_alpha   90.00
_cell.angle_beta   90.00
_cell.angle_gamma   90.00
#
_symmetry.space_group_name_H-M   'P 1'
#
loop_
_entity.id
_entity.type
_entity.pdbx_description
1 polymer ?
#
loop_
_entity_poly.entity_id
_entity_poly.type
_entity_poly.pdbx_seq_one_letter_code
_entity_poly.pdbx_strand_id
1 'polypeptide(L)'
;MNKLFIWLSENLPIGLTASSISTEGELIEEYYNKVFINELRSNLVFAGWGLMGRQPRNNGEIVHWLSLQDFSAAGNLTEGTDPTENTLSAGDQTAVLAQYGQTVQLSDILQGTWVPQSLVEVMERLARVASLEVDTVIRNSCFTAGGSAQYAGSAVARNSIATDGSFDVDMAEIRNATHSLESLNAQPFADGYYRGVIHPDVKYDLQADTAHWQEVLKHTESGLRDLRGGNAASNGKGNGVVGELNGVEFIQSKQALKMVASGSASTDVYQSYVFGAEHYGVSQFQDVQTVIKNPSPVSTLDLYGTFGYKMGFATKELDSSRMTRIESGAAKGD
;
A
#
# COMPACT_ATOMS: atom_id res chain seq x y z
N MET A 1 14.69 4.05 4.50
CA MET A 1 13.96 3.86 5.79
C MET A 1 12.65 4.61 5.68
N ASN A 2 11.54 3.91 5.72
CA ASN A 2 10.22 4.47 5.49
C ASN A 2 9.88 5.52 6.54
N LYS A 3 9.60 6.76 6.15
CA LYS A 3 9.21 7.85 7.06
C LYS A 3 7.97 7.51 7.90
N LEU A 4 7.10 6.64 7.41
CA LEU A 4 5.97 6.10 8.16
C LEU A 4 6.43 5.29 9.39
N PHE A 5 7.49 4.51 9.24
CA PHE A 5 8.04 3.71 10.34
C PHE A 5 8.64 4.58 11.45
N ILE A 6 9.33 5.65 11.08
CA ILE A 6 9.93 6.59 12.04
C ILE A 6 8.82 7.38 12.74
N TRP A 7 7.81 7.83 11.99
CA TRP A 7 6.73 8.65 12.51
C TRP A 7 5.81 7.91 13.51
N LEU A 8 5.48 6.63 13.25
CA LEU A 8 4.75 5.77 14.19
C LEU A 8 5.57 5.43 15.44
N SER A 9 6.90 5.43 15.35
CA SER A 9 7.79 5.13 16.49
C SER A 9 8.10 6.36 17.35
N GLU A 10 8.11 7.57 16.77
CA GLU A 10 8.50 8.80 17.47
C GLU A 10 7.33 9.51 18.16
N ASN A 11 6.08 9.22 17.76
CA ASN A 11 4.89 9.86 18.34
C ASN A 11 4.08 8.99 19.32
N LEU A 12 4.59 7.84 19.72
CA LEU A 12 4.09 7.20 20.93
C LEU A 12 4.61 8.01 22.12
N PRO A 13 3.73 8.53 22.99
CA PRO A 13 4.18 9.17 24.22
C PRO A 13 4.76 8.09 25.14
N ILE A 14 6.04 7.75 24.94
CA ILE A 14 6.80 6.94 25.89
C ILE A 14 7.30 7.89 26.98
N GLY A 15 6.40 8.40 27.74
CA GLY A 15 6.66 9.10 29.00
C GLY A 15 6.28 8.21 30.17
N LEU A 16 6.82 7.01 30.24
CA LEU A 16 6.73 6.19 31.43
C LEU A 16 7.71 6.74 32.49
N THR A 17 7.28 7.72 33.23
CA THR A 17 7.88 7.94 34.56
C THR A 17 7.31 6.90 35.51
N ALA A 18 8.20 6.21 36.24
CA ALA A 18 7.89 5.10 37.13
C ALA A 18 6.87 5.40 38.26
N SER A 19 6.31 6.60 38.32
CA SER A 19 5.34 7.05 39.34
C SER A 19 3.88 7.10 38.83
N SER A 20 3.59 6.75 37.57
CA SER A 20 2.23 6.84 37.01
C SER A 20 1.58 5.52 36.65
N ILE A 21 2.19 4.38 36.96
CA ILE A 21 1.60 3.06 36.80
C ILE A 21 0.63 2.84 37.96
N SER A 22 -0.56 3.37 37.86
CA SER A 22 -1.57 3.22 38.90
C SER A 22 -2.55 2.07 38.68
N THR A 23 -2.52 1.40 37.50
CA THR A 23 -3.45 0.31 37.20
C THR A 23 -2.84 -0.73 36.28
N GLU A 24 -2.90 -2.00 36.69
CA GLU A 24 -2.49 -3.15 35.85
C GLU A 24 -3.17 -3.20 34.48
N GLY A 25 -4.35 -2.57 34.35
CA GLY A 25 -5.11 -2.46 33.11
C GLY A 25 -4.42 -1.66 32.01
N GLU A 26 -3.74 -0.56 32.33
CA GLU A 26 -3.03 0.28 31.35
C GLU A 26 -1.83 -0.44 30.74
N LEU A 27 -1.08 -1.21 31.54
CA LEU A 27 0.03 -2.03 31.06
C LEU A 27 -0.40 -3.13 30.09
N ILE A 28 -1.56 -3.70 30.34
CA ILE A 28 -2.14 -4.74 29.47
C ILE A 28 -2.54 -4.12 28.12
N GLU A 29 -3.19 -2.96 28.12
CA GLU A 29 -3.56 -2.27 26.87
C GLU A 29 -2.33 -1.86 26.05
N GLU A 30 -1.28 -1.33 26.69
CA GLU A 30 -0.03 -0.97 26.00
C GLU A 30 0.67 -2.17 25.40
N TYR A 31 0.71 -3.30 26.09
CA TYR A 31 1.30 -4.54 25.57
C TYR A 31 0.56 -5.02 24.32
N TYR A 32 -0.76 -5.10 24.35
CA TYR A 32 -1.56 -5.52 23.20
C TYR A 32 -1.49 -4.53 22.04
N ASN A 33 -1.45 -3.23 22.32
CA ASN A 33 -1.20 -2.21 21.30
C ASN A 33 0.13 -2.44 20.59
N LYS A 34 1.19 -2.73 21.32
CA LYS A 34 2.51 -2.98 20.75
C LYS A 34 2.53 -4.22 19.86
N VAL A 35 1.92 -5.32 20.31
CA VAL A 35 1.78 -6.54 19.51
C VAL A 35 0.99 -6.28 18.25
N PHE A 36 -0.16 -5.59 18.37
CA PHE A 36 -1.00 -5.22 17.25
C PHE A 36 -0.26 -4.38 16.21
N ILE A 37 0.42 -3.32 16.62
CA ILE A 37 1.15 -2.42 15.72
C ILE A 37 2.29 -3.14 15.00
N ASN A 38 3.02 -4.02 15.68
CA ASN A 38 4.09 -4.79 15.07
C ASN A 38 3.57 -5.72 13.96
N GLU A 39 2.50 -6.44 14.22
CA GLU A 39 1.90 -7.34 13.23
C GLU A 39 1.26 -6.55 12.09
N LEU A 40 0.56 -5.44 12.37
CA LEU A 40 -0.01 -4.56 11.36
C LEU A 40 1.06 -4.10 10.37
N ARG A 41 2.19 -3.60 10.87
CA ARG A 41 3.28 -3.06 10.05
C ARG A 41 3.88 -4.09 9.11
N SER A 42 4.05 -5.32 9.58
CA SER A 42 4.69 -6.39 8.79
C SER A 42 3.87 -6.77 7.55
N ASN A 43 2.58 -6.49 7.53
CA ASN A 43 1.66 -6.92 6.48
C ASN A 43 1.24 -5.80 5.51
N LEU A 44 1.58 -4.53 5.80
CA LEU A 44 1.24 -3.40 4.94
C LEU A 44 2.12 -3.35 3.69
N VAL A 45 1.49 -3.21 2.52
CA VAL A 45 2.16 -3.10 1.22
C VAL A 45 1.98 -1.71 0.61
N PHE A 46 0.75 -1.24 0.45
CA PHE A 46 0.48 0.06 -0.19
C PHE A 46 0.69 1.26 0.73
N ALA A 47 0.48 1.11 2.02
CA ALA A 47 0.55 2.24 2.95
C ALA A 47 1.95 2.89 3.09
N GLY A 48 3.01 2.22 2.63
CA GLY A 48 4.39 2.63 2.86
C GLY A 48 4.98 3.66 1.89
N TRP A 49 4.35 3.92 0.75
CA TRP A 49 4.96 4.71 -0.34
C TRP A 49 4.19 5.98 -0.70
N GLY A 50 3.00 6.18 -0.15
CA GLY A 50 2.24 7.41 -0.35
C GLY A 50 2.88 8.63 0.33
N LEU A 51 2.49 9.81 -0.12
CA LEU A 51 2.79 11.06 0.58
C LEU A 51 2.04 11.09 1.90
N MET A 52 2.78 10.98 3.01
CA MET A 52 2.20 10.91 4.33
C MET A 52 1.92 12.29 4.89
N GLY A 53 0.68 12.51 5.32
CA GLY A 53 0.22 13.70 6.01
C GLY A 53 -0.46 13.37 7.33
N ARG A 54 -0.56 14.36 8.21
CA ARG A 54 -1.35 14.28 9.43
C ARG A 54 -2.31 15.46 9.50
N GLN A 55 -3.59 15.14 9.68
CA GLN A 55 -4.60 16.15 9.95
C GLN A 55 -4.64 16.43 11.46
N PRO A 56 -4.41 17.67 11.90
CA PRO A 56 -4.58 18.04 13.30
C PRO A 56 -6.04 17.85 13.75
N ARG A 57 -6.24 17.53 15.02
CA ARG A 57 -7.59 17.48 15.59
C ARG A 57 -8.26 18.86 15.51
N ASN A 58 -9.55 18.89 15.27
CA ASN A 58 -10.38 20.11 15.16
C ASN A 58 -10.07 20.99 13.92
N ASN A 59 -9.48 20.42 12.87
CA ASN A 59 -9.17 21.13 11.62
C ASN A 59 -10.10 20.75 10.45
N GLY A 60 -11.31 20.34 10.75
CA GLY A 60 -12.30 19.94 9.72
C GLY A 60 -12.19 18.47 9.31
N GLU A 61 -13.12 18.05 8.46
CA GLU A 61 -13.28 16.67 7.99
C GLU A 61 -12.60 16.43 6.64
N ILE A 62 -12.26 17.51 5.93
CA ILE A 62 -11.67 17.43 4.59
C ILE A 62 -10.18 17.68 4.68
N VAL A 63 -9.40 16.80 4.06
CA VAL A 63 -7.96 16.96 3.87
C VAL A 63 -7.71 17.53 2.49
N HIS A 64 -6.85 18.51 2.39
CA HIS A 64 -6.42 19.15 1.16
C HIS A 64 -4.96 18.85 0.88
N TRP A 65 -4.68 18.41 -0.35
CA TRP A 65 -3.33 18.33 -0.89
C TRP A 65 -3.19 19.34 -2.02
N LEU A 66 -2.34 20.34 -1.78
CA LEU A 66 -2.06 21.38 -2.74
C LEU A 66 -0.88 20.95 -3.62
N SER A 67 -1.08 20.87 -4.93
CA SER A 67 -0.03 20.70 -5.93
C SER A 67 0.14 21.98 -6.74
N LEU A 68 1.37 22.45 -6.88
CA LEU A 68 1.69 23.55 -7.77
C LEU A 68 2.00 22.98 -9.15
N GLN A 69 1.41 23.57 -10.19
CA GLN A 69 1.71 23.18 -11.56
C GLN A 69 2.99 23.89 -12.03
N ASP A 70 3.74 23.21 -12.88
CA ASP A 70 4.93 23.76 -13.49
C ASP A 70 4.58 24.93 -14.43
N PHE A 71 5.47 25.90 -14.52
CA PHE A 71 5.34 27.00 -15.46
C PHE A 71 5.60 26.54 -16.89
N SER A 72 5.02 27.23 -17.85
CA SER A 72 5.35 27.04 -19.25
C SER A 72 6.84 27.40 -19.50
N ALA A 73 7.43 26.74 -20.50
CA ALA A 73 8.83 26.98 -20.84
C ALA A 73 9.09 28.49 -21.15
N ALA A 74 10.22 28.96 -20.71
CA ALA A 74 10.63 30.36 -21.00
C ALA A 74 10.79 30.57 -22.51
N GLY A 75 10.17 31.61 -23.02
CA GLY A 75 10.32 32.04 -24.39
C GLY A 75 11.57 32.91 -24.61
N ASN A 76 11.90 33.15 -25.88
CA ASN A 76 12.97 34.08 -26.26
C ASN A 76 12.55 35.53 -25.94
N LEU A 77 13.42 36.29 -25.32
CA LEU A 77 13.17 37.69 -24.98
C LEU A 77 13.43 38.60 -26.19
N THR A 78 12.48 39.46 -26.47
CA THR A 78 12.65 40.50 -27.50
C THR A 78 13.10 41.81 -26.81
N GLU A 79 14.14 42.43 -27.35
CA GLU A 79 14.66 43.67 -26.80
C GLU A 79 13.58 44.77 -26.78
N GLY A 80 13.38 45.39 -25.63
CA GLY A 80 12.41 46.49 -25.45
C GLY A 80 10.97 46.06 -25.24
N THR A 81 10.71 44.73 -25.06
CA THR A 81 9.38 44.22 -24.79
C THR A 81 9.37 43.39 -23.49
N ASP A 82 8.49 43.70 -22.57
CA ASP A 82 8.34 42.92 -21.35
C ASP A 82 7.82 41.52 -21.65
N PRO A 83 8.36 40.48 -21.02
CA PRO A 83 7.86 39.11 -21.18
C PRO A 83 6.44 38.98 -20.63
N THR A 84 5.69 38.06 -21.20
CA THR A 84 4.36 37.72 -20.68
C THR A 84 4.53 37.00 -19.32
N GLU A 85 3.86 37.49 -18.30
CA GLU A 85 3.90 36.93 -16.97
C GLU A 85 3.18 35.56 -16.95
N ASN A 86 3.81 34.58 -16.33
CA ASN A 86 3.15 33.27 -16.05
C ASN A 86 2.37 33.38 -14.75
N THR A 87 1.12 32.94 -14.77
CA THR A 87 0.29 32.84 -13.55
C THR A 87 0.55 31.51 -12.86
N LEU A 88 0.74 31.57 -11.53
CA LEU A 88 0.84 30.37 -10.70
C LEU A 88 -0.52 29.68 -10.66
N SER A 89 -0.58 28.44 -11.14
CA SER A 89 -1.77 27.57 -11.03
C SER A 89 -1.52 26.52 -9.96
N ALA A 90 -2.50 26.35 -9.09
CA ALA A 90 -2.48 25.36 -8.04
C ALA A 90 -3.65 24.38 -8.21
N GLY A 91 -3.36 23.07 -8.18
CA GLY A 91 -4.35 22.02 -8.10
C GLY A 91 -4.63 21.67 -6.64
N ASP A 92 -5.90 21.52 -6.26
CA ASP A 92 -6.31 21.08 -4.94
C ASP A 92 -6.98 19.70 -5.05
N GLN A 93 -6.37 18.71 -4.41
CA GLN A 93 -6.94 17.37 -4.29
C GLN A 93 -7.49 17.19 -2.88
N THR A 94 -8.77 16.81 -2.79
CA THR A 94 -9.47 16.70 -1.51
C THR A 94 -9.91 15.28 -1.21
N ALA A 95 -9.87 14.88 0.06
CA ALA A 95 -10.45 13.65 0.55
C ALA A 95 -11.14 13.86 1.91
N VAL A 96 -12.21 13.11 2.12
CA VAL A 96 -12.93 13.10 3.39
C VAL A 96 -12.31 12.07 4.32
N LEU A 97 -12.14 12.44 5.59
CA LEU A 97 -11.65 11.54 6.64
C LEU A 97 -12.69 10.45 6.92
N ALA A 98 -12.25 9.21 6.96
CA ALA A 98 -13.08 8.06 7.31
C ALA A 98 -12.48 7.30 8.49
N GLN A 99 -13.36 6.75 9.33
CA GLN A 99 -12.95 5.94 10.47
C GLN A 99 -13.23 4.47 10.18
N TYR A 100 -12.25 3.63 10.44
CA TYR A 100 -12.29 2.18 10.23
C TYR A 100 -12.06 1.46 11.55
N GLY A 101 -12.68 0.31 11.72
CA GLY A 101 -12.47 -0.51 12.90
C GLY A 101 -13.27 -1.80 12.86
N GLN A 102 -12.83 -2.76 13.65
CA GLN A 102 -13.49 -4.06 13.80
C GLN A 102 -13.42 -4.50 15.26
N THR A 103 -14.45 -5.22 15.70
CA THR A 103 -14.51 -5.79 17.05
C THR A 103 -14.77 -7.28 16.99
N VAL A 104 -14.17 -8.02 17.93
CA VAL A 104 -14.39 -9.45 18.17
C VAL A 104 -14.91 -9.62 19.60
N GLN A 105 -15.90 -10.45 19.76
CA GLN A 105 -16.51 -10.78 21.03
C GLN A 105 -16.01 -12.15 21.50
N LEU A 106 -15.57 -12.23 22.76
CA LEU A 106 -15.14 -13.47 23.39
C LEU A 106 -15.98 -13.73 24.64
N SER A 107 -16.54 -14.93 24.76
CA SER A 107 -17.27 -15.34 25.96
C SER A 107 -16.31 -15.67 27.11
N ASP A 108 -16.78 -15.51 28.34
CA ASP A 108 -16.03 -15.80 29.57
C ASP A 108 -15.64 -17.29 29.66
N ILE A 109 -16.53 -18.18 29.23
CA ILE A 109 -16.26 -19.64 29.15
C ILE A 109 -15.09 -19.89 28.22
N LEU A 110 -15.06 -19.23 27.04
CA LEU A 110 -13.96 -19.37 26.10
C LEU A 110 -12.65 -18.82 26.67
N GLN A 111 -12.69 -17.69 27.36
CA GLN A 111 -11.52 -17.13 28.03
C GLN A 111 -11.01 -18.01 29.16
N GLY A 112 -11.91 -18.67 29.92
CA GLY A 112 -11.56 -19.56 31.03
C GLY A 112 -11.10 -20.96 30.61
N THR A 113 -11.53 -21.44 29.46
CA THR A 113 -11.19 -22.77 28.94
C THR A 113 -10.07 -22.80 27.94
N TRP A 114 -9.76 -21.66 27.34
CA TRP A 114 -8.73 -21.55 26.31
C TRP A 114 -7.35 -21.28 26.93
N VAL A 115 -6.28 -21.58 26.15
CA VAL A 115 -4.89 -21.43 26.57
C VAL A 115 -4.56 -19.96 26.82
N PRO A 116 -3.70 -19.59 27.82
CA PRO A 116 -3.40 -18.20 28.19
C PRO A 116 -2.89 -17.26 27.08
N GLN A 117 -2.38 -17.82 25.98
CA GLN A 117 -1.89 -17.04 24.83
C GLN A 117 -2.97 -16.64 23.81
N SER A 118 -4.20 -17.05 24.01
CA SER A 118 -5.31 -16.84 23.08
C SER A 118 -5.63 -15.37 22.79
N LEU A 119 -5.48 -14.48 23.77
CA LEU A 119 -5.72 -13.06 23.61
C LEU A 119 -4.70 -12.40 22.67
N VAL A 120 -3.43 -12.77 22.77
CA VAL A 120 -2.38 -12.30 21.88
C VAL A 120 -2.66 -12.74 20.45
N GLU A 121 -3.04 -14.01 20.25
CA GLU A 121 -3.39 -14.54 18.94
C GLU A 121 -4.60 -13.84 18.31
N VAL A 122 -5.61 -13.48 19.11
CA VAL A 122 -6.75 -12.69 18.63
C VAL A 122 -6.31 -11.30 18.18
N MET A 123 -5.43 -10.65 18.93
CA MET A 123 -4.92 -9.32 18.55
C MET A 123 -4.05 -9.37 17.30
N GLU A 124 -3.22 -10.40 17.12
CA GLU A 124 -2.46 -10.60 15.88
C GLU A 124 -3.37 -10.82 14.66
N ARG A 125 -4.43 -11.62 14.83
CA ARG A 125 -5.43 -11.84 13.76
C ARG A 125 -6.19 -10.55 13.41
N LEU A 126 -6.58 -9.77 14.42
CA LEU A 126 -7.19 -8.45 14.21
C LEU A 126 -6.24 -7.50 13.49
N ALA A 127 -4.94 -7.51 13.81
CA ALA A 127 -3.94 -6.70 13.14
C ALA A 127 -3.77 -7.07 11.67
N ARG A 128 -3.80 -8.37 11.33
CA ARG A 128 -3.78 -8.83 9.93
C ARG A 128 -5.01 -8.36 9.15
N VAL A 129 -6.19 -8.43 9.75
CA VAL A 129 -7.41 -7.92 9.12
C VAL A 129 -7.33 -6.40 8.94
N ALA A 130 -6.83 -5.67 9.93
CA ALA A 130 -6.63 -4.23 9.83
C ALA A 130 -5.66 -3.84 8.70
N SER A 131 -4.56 -4.57 8.52
CA SER A 131 -3.63 -4.33 7.42
C SER A 131 -4.26 -4.57 6.04
N LEU A 132 -5.04 -5.64 5.91
CA LEU A 132 -5.80 -5.92 4.68
C LEU A 132 -6.81 -4.81 4.37
N GLU A 133 -7.49 -4.30 5.38
CA GLU A 133 -8.44 -3.18 5.26
C GLU A 133 -7.75 -1.92 4.75
N VAL A 134 -6.65 -1.50 5.38
CA VAL A 134 -5.88 -0.32 4.97
C VAL A 134 -5.42 -0.44 3.53
N ASP A 135 -4.77 -1.55 3.17
CA ASP A 135 -4.28 -1.77 1.81
C ASP A 135 -5.42 -1.83 0.79
N THR A 136 -6.56 -2.42 1.14
CA THR A 136 -7.73 -2.47 0.27
C THR A 136 -8.31 -1.08 0.02
N VAL A 137 -8.44 -0.25 1.05
CA VAL A 137 -8.95 1.13 0.92
C VAL A 137 -8.00 1.97 0.07
N ILE A 138 -6.69 1.92 0.30
CA ILE A 138 -5.69 2.65 -0.49
C ILE A 138 -5.73 2.17 -1.95
N ARG A 139 -5.70 0.87 -2.19
CA ARG A 139 -5.77 0.29 -3.53
C ARG A 139 -7.02 0.76 -4.28
N ASN A 140 -8.18 0.66 -3.65
CA ASN A 140 -9.45 0.99 -4.30
C ASN A 140 -9.57 2.49 -4.62
N SER A 141 -9.06 3.36 -3.74
CA SER A 141 -9.13 4.81 -3.92
C SER A 141 -8.07 5.38 -4.86
N CYS A 142 -6.87 4.77 -4.92
CA CYS A 142 -5.73 5.37 -5.60
C CYS A 142 -5.23 4.57 -6.81
N PHE A 143 -5.51 3.26 -6.88
CA PHE A 143 -4.89 2.40 -7.90
C PHE A 143 -5.90 1.76 -8.86
N THR A 144 -7.09 1.42 -8.42
CA THR A 144 -8.04 0.62 -9.25
C THR A 144 -8.55 1.37 -10.46
N ALA A 145 -8.79 2.67 -10.36
CA ALA A 145 -9.34 3.48 -11.44
C ALA A 145 -8.36 4.55 -11.95
N GLY A 146 -7.28 4.81 -11.22
CA GLY A 146 -6.29 5.84 -11.54
C GLY A 146 -5.28 5.40 -12.60
N GLY A 147 -4.45 6.35 -13.02
CA GLY A 147 -3.33 6.16 -13.92
C GLY A 147 -3.70 5.76 -15.35
N SER A 148 -2.65 5.54 -16.16
CA SER A 148 -2.79 5.02 -17.52
C SER A 148 -3.04 3.52 -17.48
N ALA A 149 -4.02 3.02 -18.23
CA ALA A 149 -4.27 1.59 -18.39
C ALA A 149 -3.50 1.06 -19.60
N GLN A 150 -2.67 0.05 -19.36
CA GLN A 150 -1.99 -0.73 -20.38
C GLN A 150 -2.53 -2.15 -20.34
N TYR A 151 -2.77 -2.75 -21.49
CA TYR A 151 -3.25 -4.12 -21.60
C TYR A 151 -2.12 -5.01 -22.11
N ALA A 152 -1.97 -6.20 -21.53
CA ALA A 152 -0.92 -7.14 -21.91
C ALA A 152 -1.15 -7.72 -23.31
N GLY A 153 -0.07 -8.03 -23.99
CA GLY A 153 -0.07 -8.60 -25.34
C GLY A 153 -0.70 -7.68 -26.39
N SER A 154 -1.56 -8.24 -27.22
CA SER A 154 -2.27 -7.50 -28.27
C SER A 154 -3.67 -6.98 -27.84
N ALA A 155 -4.01 -7.04 -26.56
CA ALA A 155 -5.30 -6.59 -26.06
C ALA A 155 -5.45 -5.06 -26.20
N VAL A 156 -6.60 -4.62 -26.69
CA VAL A 156 -6.95 -3.19 -26.79
C VAL A 156 -7.89 -2.76 -25.67
N ALA A 157 -8.46 -3.71 -24.95
CA ALA A 157 -9.36 -3.49 -23.84
C ALA A 157 -9.38 -4.71 -22.90
N ARG A 158 -9.83 -4.53 -21.67
CA ARG A 158 -9.92 -5.58 -20.65
C ARG A 158 -10.66 -6.82 -21.12
N ASN A 159 -11.78 -6.67 -21.81
CA ASN A 159 -12.61 -7.76 -22.31
C ASN A 159 -11.95 -8.57 -23.46
N SER A 160 -10.80 -8.13 -23.95
CA SER A 160 -10.03 -8.86 -24.98
C SER A 160 -8.95 -9.76 -24.40
N ILE A 161 -8.71 -9.70 -23.08
CA ILE A 161 -7.70 -10.51 -22.38
C ILE A 161 -8.24 -11.94 -22.24
N ALA A 162 -7.47 -12.92 -22.72
CA ALA A 162 -7.79 -14.35 -22.65
C ALA A 162 -6.69 -15.12 -21.88
N THR A 163 -6.95 -16.38 -21.56
CA THR A 163 -6.05 -17.29 -20.81
C THR A 163 -5.08 -18.07 -21.67
N ASP A 164 -4.87 -17.70 -22.90
CA ASP A 164 -4.03 -18.48 -23.85
C ASP A 164 -2.50 -18.23 -23.71
N GLY A 165 -2.08 -17.53 -22.66
CA GLY A 165 -0.67 -17.20 -22.39
C GLY A 165 -0.12 -16.03 -23.22
N SER A 166 -0.86 -15.53 -24.22
CA SER A 166 -0.43 -14.38 -25.03
C SER A 166 -0.76 -13.04 -24.40
N PHE A 167 -1.51 -13.06 -23.29
CA PHE A 167 -1.92 -11.89 -22.52
C PHE A 167 -1.34 -11.88 -21.09
N ASP A 168 -0.31 -12.67 -20.84
CA ASP A 168 0.43 -12.68 -19.59
C ASP A 168 1.39 -11.48 -19.54
N VAL A 169 1.80 -11.07 -18.35
CA VAL A 169 2.80 -10.00 -18.19
C VAL A 169 4.16 -10.54 -18.55
N ASP A 170 4.80 -9.90 -19.52
CA ASP A 170 6.19 -10.15 -19.88
C ASP A 170 7.07 -8.90 -19.68
N MET A 171 8.33 -9.00 -20.10
CA MET A 171 9.28 -7.89 -19.99
C MET A 171 8.91 -6.69 -20.88
N ALA A 172 8.19 -6.90 -21.98
CA ALA A 172 7.79 -5.83 -22.88
C ALA A 172 6.75 -4.93 -22.23
N GLU A 173 5.77 -5.50 -21.52
CA GLU A 173 4.77 -4.74 -20.78
C GLU A 173 5.40 -3.89 -19.67
N ILE A 174 6.37 -4.46 -18.94
CA ILE A 174 7.08 -3.72 -17.88
C ILE A 174 7.87 -2.56 -18.47
N ARG A 175 8.59 -2.81 -19.57
CA ARG A 175 9.35 -1.77 -20.27
C ARG A 175 8.46 -0.67 -20.83
N ASN A 176 7.29 -1.02 -21.37
CA ASN A 176 6.31 -0.06 -21.86
C ASN A 176 5.73 0.78 -20.71
N ALA A 177 5.46 0.17 -19.57
CA ALA A 177 4.98 0.89 -18.37
C ALA A 177 6.04 1.87 -17.85
N THR A 178 7.31 1.44 -17.76
CA THR A 178 8.41 2.32 -17.36
C THR A 178 8.60 3.47 -18.33
N HIS A 179 8.62 3.18 -19.65
CA HIS A 179 8.70 4.23 -20.69
C HIS A 179 7.54 5.22 -20.60
N SER A 180 6.32 4.76 -20.32
CA SER A 180 5.15 5.63 -20.14
C SER A 180 5.34 6.60 -18.98
N LEU A 181 5.86 6.11 -17.84
CA LEU A 181 6.15 6.94 -16.67
C LEU A 181 7.28 7.96 -16.94
N GLU A 182 8.36 7.51 -17.57
CA GLU A 182 9.49 8.37 -17.93
C GLU A 182 9.09 9.46 -18.93
N SER A 183 8.25 9.13 -19.91
CA SER A 183 7.77 10.11 -20.92
C SER A 183 6.86 11.18 -20.30
N LEU A 184 6.20 10.88 -19.18
CA LEU A 184 5.40 11.82 -18.39
C LEU A 184 6.19 12.53 -17.29
N ASN A 185 7.51 12.38 -17.25
CA ASN A 185 8.37 12.94 -16.20
C ASN A 185 7.98 12.51 -14.78
N ALA A 186 7.41 11.32 -14.63
CA ALA A 186 7.11 10.76 -13.32
C ALA A 186 8.43 10.52 -12.55
N GLN A 187 8.55 11.09 -11.36
CA GLN A 187 9.78 10.95 -10.58
C GLN A 187 9.83 9.57 -9.91
N PRO A 188 10.97 8.85 -10.00
CA PRO A 188 11.18 7.65 -9.22
C PRO A 188 11.31 7.97 -7.73
N PHE A 189 11.28 6.96 -6.88
CA PHE A 189 11.55 7.13 -5.46
C PHE A 189 13.02 7.48 -5.21
N ALA A 190 13.35 7.86 -3.97
CA ALA A 190 14.68 8.33 -3.57
C ALA A 190 15.82 7.33 -3.87
N ASP A 191 15.50 6.05 -4.01
CA ASP A 191 16.44 4.97 -4.38
C ASP A 191 16.67 4.90 -5.91
N GLY A 192 15.98 5.70 -6.71
CA GLY A 192 16.09 5.72 -8.17
C GLY A 192 15.21 4.69 -8.89
N TYR A 193 14.38 3.93 -8.17
CA TYR A 193 13.49 2.91 -8.73
C TYR A 193 12.02 3.31 -8.63
N TYR A 194 11.23 2.88 -9.60
CA TYR A 194 9.76 2.85 -9.48
C TYR A 194 9.35 1.67 -8.60
N ARG A 195 8.15 1.71 -8.05
CA ARG A 195 7.57 0.58 -7.29
C ARG A 195 6.56 -0.15 -8.14
N GLY A 196 6.69 -1.48 -8.15
CA GLY A 196 5.75 -2.37 -8.80
C GLY A 196 5.03 -3.25 -7.79
N VAL A 197 3.70 -3.37 -7.87
CA VAL A 197 2.94 -4.33 -7.05
C VAL A 197 2.26 -5.33 -7.98
N ILE A 198 2.56 -6.61 -7.78
CA ILE A 198 2.07 -7.71 -8.60
C ILE A 198 1.38 -8.79 -7.78
N HIS A 199 0.37 -9.45 -8.39
CA HIS A 199 -0.27 -10.62 -7.79
C HIS A 199 0.67 -11.84 -7.85
N PRO A 200 0.56 -12.80 -6.90
CA PRO A 200 1.36 -14.02 -6.92
C PRO A 200 1.24 -14.83 -8.23
N ASP A 201 0.06 -14.86 -8.85
CA ASP A 201 -0.19 -15.58 -10.11
C ASP A 201 0.57 -14.93 -11.27
N VAL A 202 0.50 -13.61 -11.41
CA VAL A 202 1.28 -12.82 -12.38
C VAL A 202 2.78 -12.97 -12.15
N LYS A 203 3.23 -13.02 -10.89
CA LYS A 203 4.63 -13.30 -10.58
C LYS A 203 5.08 -14.66 -11.13
N TYR A 204 4.23 -15.67 -10.99
CA TYR A 204 4.54 -17.01 -11.48
C TYR A 204 4.84 -16.99 -13.00
N ASP A 205 4.00 -16.29 -13.77
CA ASP A 205 4.18 -16.18 -15.23
C ASP A 205 5.40 -15.34 -15.58
N LEU A 206 5.62 -14.22 -14.93
CA LEU A 206 6.80 -13.38 -15.11
C LEU A 206 8.11 -14.16 -14.83
N GLN A 207 8.12 -15.05 -13.83
CA GLN A 207 9.28 -15.90 -13.53
C GLN A 207 9.44 -17.07 -14.51
N ALA A 208 8.39 -17.46 -15.24
CA ALA A 208 8.45 -18.47 -16.27
C ALA A 208 9.05 -17.95 -17.58
N ASP A 209 9.16 -16.63 -17.77
CA ASP A 209 9.82 -16.02 -18.92
C ASP A 209 11.31 -16.37 -18.93
N THR A 210 11.65 -17.36 -19.80
CA THR A 210 13.01 -17.88 -19.91
C THR A 210 13.92 -16.95 -20.69
N ALA A 211 13.36 -16.10 -21.55
CA ALA A 211 14.14 -15.24 -22.44
C ALA A 211 14.75 -14.04 -21.70
N HIS A 212 14.05 -13.50 -20.73
CA HIS A 212 14.45 -12.25 -20.08
C HIS A 212 14.70 -12.40 -18.59
N TRP A 213 13.72 -12.90 -17.82
CA TRP A 213 13.85 -13.02 -16.38
C TRP A 213 14.96 -13.98 -15.96
N GLN A 214 15.01 -15.16 -16.57
CA GLN A 214 16.03 -16.16 -16.24
C GLN A 214 17.43 -15.78 -16.75
N GLU A 215 17.54 -15.00 -17.83
CA GLU A 215 18.82 -14.55 -18.35
C GLU A 215 19.45 -13.46 -17.48
N VAL A 216 18.66 -12.51 -16.99
CA VAL A 216 19.11 -11.54 -15.99
C VAL A 216 19.62 -12.24 -14.73
N LEU A 217 18.97 -13.32 -14.30
CA LEU A 217 19.42 -14.15 -13.18
C LEU A 217 20.77 -14.83 -13.40
N LYS A 218 21.05 -15.28 -14.62
CA LYS A 218 22.30 -15.98 -14.95
C LYS A 218 23.50 -15.05 -14.95
N HIS A 219 23.32 -13.78 -15.27
CA HIS A 219 24.42 -12.83 -15.48
C HIS A 219 24.74 -11.95 -14.26
N THR A 220 23.94 -11.98 -13.20
CA THR A 220 24.13 -11.13 -12.03
C THR A 220 24.28 -11.97 -10.76
N GLU A 221 25.49 -12.08 -10.21
CA GLU A 221 25.71 -12.68 -8.87
C GLU A 221 24.89 -11.96 -7.80
N SER A 222 24.68 -10.65 -7.95
CA SER A 222 23.80 -9.83 -7.11
C SER A 222 22.32 -10.19 -7.31
N GLY A 223 21.86 -10.44 -8.53
CA GLY A 223 20.47 -10.76 -8.85
C GLY A 223 20.01 -12.07 -8.18
N LEU A 224 20.89 -13.06 -8.07
CA LEU A 224 20.61 -14.30 -7.33
C LEU A 224 20.42 -14.09 -5.83
N ARG A 225 21.08 -13.09 -5.25
CA ARG A 225 20.95 -12.74 -3.82
C ARG A 225 19.66 -11.97 -3.57
N ASP A 226 19.29 -11.05 -4.46
CA ASP A 226 18.07 -10.24 -4.34
C ASP A 226 16.81 -11.06 -4.62
N LEU A 227 16.83 -11.97 -5.60
CA LEU A 227 15.70 -12.85 -5.91
C LEU A 227 15.48 -13.98 -4.92
N ARG A 228 16.50 -14.35 -4.16
CA ARG A 228 16.37 -15.34 -3.07
C ARG A 228 15.63 -14.80 -1.85
N GLY A 229 15.27 -13.52 -1.82
CA GLY A 229 14.70 -12.90 -0.62
C GLY A 229 15.69 -12.92 0.56
N GLY A 230 16.97 -13.16 0.27
CA GLY A 230 17.96 -13.56 1.25
C GLY A 230 18.56 -12.45 2.08
N ASN A 231 18.13 -11.20 1.92
CA ASN A 231 18.64 -10.11 2.75
C ASN A 231 17.65 -8.96 2.97
N ALA A 232 16.37 -9.27 3.09
CA ALA A 232 15.40 -8.30 3.60
C ALA A 232 15.85 -7.70 4.96
N ALA A 233 16.61 -8.47 5.74
CA ALA A 233 17.16 -8.01 7.01
C ALA A 233 18.37 -7.06 6.87
N SER A 234 19.08 -7.08 5.74
CA SER A 234 20.31 -6.29 5.55
C SER A 234 20.07 -4.90 4.99
N ASN A 235 19.00 -4.70 4.17
CA ASN A 235 18.75 -3.43 3.48
C ASN A 235 17.42 -2.75 3.87
N GLY A 236 16.71 -3.24 4.88
CA GLY A 236 15.42 -2.67 5.28
C GLY A 236 14.31 -2.82 4.22
N LYS A 237 14.51 -3.66 3.20
CA LYS A 237 13.48 -4.00 2.21
C LYS A 237 12.43 -4.89 2.89
N GLY A 238 11.17 -4.50 2.77
CA GLY A 238 10.04 -5.18 3.43
C GLY A 238 9.78 -6.59 2.93
N ASN A 239 8.91 -7.30 3.61
CA ASN A 239 8.43 -8.62 3.19
C ASN A 239 7.77 -8.54 1.80
N GLY A 240 8.07 -9.53 0.93
CA GLY A 240 7.40 -9.67 -0.36
C GLY A 240 8.13 -9.06 -1.56
N VAL A 241 9.32 -8.48 -1.38
CA VAL A 241 10.14 -8.03 -2.52
C VAL A 241 10.51 -9.24 -3.40
N VAL A 242 10.18 -9.15 -4.68
CA VAL A 242 10.43 -10.21 -5.66
C VAL A 242 11.78 -10.00 -6.35
N GLY A 243 12.10 -8.75 -6.68
CA GLY A 243 13.31 -8.35 -7.35
C GLY A 243 13.19 -7.02 -8.06
N GLU A 244 14.28 -6.58 -8.67
CA GLU A 244 14.36 -5.35 -9.44
C GLU A 244 14.46 -5.71 -10.93
N LEU A 245 13.60 -5.11 -11.75
CA LEU A 245 13.58 -5.36 -13.19
C LEU A 245 13.25 -4.06 -13.93
N ASN A 246 14.11 -3.68 -14.86
CA ASN A 246 13.93 -2.51 -15.73
C ASN A 246 13.62 -1.19 -14.95
N GLY A 247 14.32 -0.95 -13.84
CA GLY A 247 14.10 0.24 -13.02
C GLY A 247 12.87 0.18 -12.11
N VAL A 248 12.21 -0.98 -12.01
CA VAL A 248 11.07 -1.20 -11.13
C VAL A 248 11.42 -2.23 -10.06
N GLU A 249 11.22 -1.89 -8.80
CA GLU A 249 11.28 -2.83 -7.69
C GLU A 249 9.90 -3.47 -7.48
N PHE A 250 9.80 -4.77 -7.72
CA PHE A 250 8.55 -5.52 -7.63
C PHE A 250 8.32 -6.08 -6.24
N ILE A 251 7.09 -5.89 -5.76
CA ILE A 251 6.60 -6.42 -4.50
C ILE A 251 5.39 -7.29 -4.77
N GLN A 252 5.44 -8.50 -4.22
CA GLN A 252 4.33 -9.41 -4.30
C GLN A 252 3.29 -9.08 -3.26
N SER A 253 2.04 -8.89 -3.69
CA SER A 253 0.91 -8.76 -2.78
C SER A 253 -0.33 -9.46 -3.33
N LYS A 254 -0.98 -10.24 -2.48
CA LYS A 254 -2.29 -10.82 -2.78
C LYS A 254 -3.39 -9.73 -2.87
N GLN A 255 -3.07 -8.51 -2.43
CA GLN A 255 -3.96 -7.35 -2.52
C GLN A 255 -3.94 -6.66 -3.89
N ALA A 256 -3.01 -7.01 -4.81
CA ALA A 256 -3.13 -6.62 -6.21
C ALA A 256 -4.47 -7.16 -6.75
N LEU A 257 -5.25 -6.30 -7.42
CA LEU A 257 -6.64 -6.62 -7.73
C LEU A 257 -6.75 -7.75 -8.76
N LYS A 258 -7.52 -8.77 -8.41
CA LYS A 258 -8.01 -9.81 -9.31
C LYS A 258 -9.48 -9.51 -9.63
N MET A 259 -9.79 -9.27 -10.87
CA MET A 259 -11.15 -9.04 -11.37
C MET A 259 -11.67 -10.33 -11.98
N VAL A 260 -12.56 -10.98 -11.25
CA VAL A 260 -13.15 -12.26 -11.65
C VAL A 260 -14.04 -12.07 -12.89
N ALA A 261 -13.90 -12.97 -13.86
CA ALA A 261 -14.71 -13.05 -15.07
C ALA A 261 -14.82 -11.72 -15.86
N SER A 262 -13.75 -10.91 -15.90
CA SER A 262 -13.76 -9.58 -16.53
C SER A 262 -13.11 -9.56 -17.92
N GLY A 263 -12.44 -10.62 -18.30
CA GLY A 263 -11.81 -10.81 -19.59
C GLY A 263 -12.67 -11.56 -20.62
N SER A 264 -12.05 -11.98 -21.71
CA SER A 264 -12.67 -12.80 -22.74
C SER A 264 -13.05 -14.18 -22.18
N ALA A 265 -14.19 -14.72 -22.60
CA ALA A 265 -14.71 -16.01 -22.14
C ALA A 265 -14.77 -16.18 -20.61
N SER A 266 -15.02 -15.10 -19.86
CA SER A 266 -15.06 -15.07 -18.40
C SER A 266 -13.69 -15.30 -17.74
N THR A 267 -12.61 -15.00 -18.42
CA THR A 267 -11.25 -15.03 -17.86
C THR A 267 -11.07 -14.03 -16.74
N ASP A 268 -10.30 -14.41 -15.74
CA ASP A 268 -9.91 -13.51 -14.65
C ASP A 268 -8.82 -12.54 -15.11
N VAL A 269 -8.98 -11.26 -14.80
CA VAL A 269 -8.03 -10.20 -15.16
C VAL A 269 -7.33 -9.69 -13.93
N TYR A 270 -6.01 -9.64 -13.98
CA TYR A 270 -5.15 -9.16 -12.90
C TYR A 270 -4.68 -7.75 -13.18
N GLN A 271 -4.67 -6.93 -12.15
CA GLN A 271 -4.08 -5.59 -12.22
C GLN A 271 -2.72 -5.59 -11.52
N SER A 272 -1.68 -5.28 -12.28
CA SER A 272 -0.35 -4.98 -11.78
C SER A 272 -0.14 -3.47 -11.83
N TYR A 273 0.48 -2.90 -10.81
CA TYR A 273 0.65 -1.46 -10.67
C TYR A 273 2.13 -1.09 -10.70
N VAL A 274 2.50 -0.12 -11.54
CA VAL A 274 3.84 0.48 -11.55
C VAL A 274 3.68 1.98 -11.32
N PHE A 275 4.32 2.53 -10.29
CA PHE A 275 4.12 3.92 -9.90
C PHE A 275 5.39 4.58 -9.37
N GLY A 276 5.43 5.89 -9.51
CA GLY A 276 6.50 6.77 -9.01
C GLY A 276 6.16 7.41 -7.65
N ALA A 277 7.05 8.28 -7.22
CA ALA A 277 6.88 9.06 -6.00
C ALA A 277 5.67 10.01 -6.11
N GLU A 278 5.01 10.26 -4.99
CA GLU A 278 3.90 11.23 -4.86
C GLU A 278 2.68 10.96 -5.74
N HIS A 279 2.48 9.70 -6.18
CA HIS A 279 1.28 9.32 -6.91
C HIS A 279 0.02 9.51 -6.05
N TYR A 280 0.05 9.18 -4.76
CA TYR A 280 -1.08 9.28 -3.85
C TYR A 280 -0.67 9.82 -2.48
N GLY A 281 -1.65 10.40 -1.78
CA GLY A 281 -1.53 10.88 -0.42
C GLY A 281 -2.32 10.02 0.56
N VAL A 282 -1.76 9.85 1.75
CA VAL A 282 -2.43 9.24 2.90
C VAL A 282 -2.33 10.20 4.06
N SER A 283 -3.46 10.64 4.61
CA SER A 283 -3.49 11.51 5.77
C SER A 283 -4.18 10.81 6.92
N GLN A 284 -3.50 10.73 8.03
CA GLN A 284 -4.00 10.12 9.26
C GLN A 284 -4.44 11.20 10.25
N PHE A 285 -5.64 11.08 10.82
CA PHE A 285 -6.14 11.96 11.87
C PHE A 285 -6.25 11.25 13.22
N GLN A 286 -6.44 9.95 13.21
CA GLN A 286 -6.53 9.13 14.42
C GLN A 286 -5.55 7.97 14.31
N ASP A 287 -4.65 7.90 15.28
CA ASP A 287 -3.73 6.78 15.41
C ASP A 287 -4.50 5.48 15.66
N VAL A 288 -3.89 4.37 15.28
CA VAL A 288 -4.46 3.05 15.55
C VAL A 288 -4.54 2.85 17.06
N GLN A 289 -5.74 2.59 17.54
CA GLN A 289 -6.02 2.33 18.96
C GLN A 289 -6.68 0.96 19.08
N THR A 290 -6.15 0.12 19.94
CA THR A 290 -6.85 -1.08 20.38
C THR A 290 -7.80 -0.72 21.53
N VAL A 291 -8.95 -1.35 21.54
CA VAL A 291 -9.97 -1.16 22.58
C VAL A 291 -10.27 -2.52 23.16
N ILE A 292 -9.97 -2.66 24.44
CA ILE A 292 -10.25 -3.89 25.20
C ILE A 292 -11.29 -3.54 26.25
N LYS A 293 -12.42 -4.19 26.23
CA LYS A 293 -13.46 -4.05 27.25
C LYS A 293 -13.69 -5.39 27.92
N ASN A 294 -13.40 -5.42 29.19
CA ASN A 294 -13.74 -6.55 30.05
C ASN A 294 -15.25 -6.78 30.10
N PRO A 295 -15.75 -7.96 30.48
CA PRO A 295 -17.16 -8.30 30.44
C PRO A 295 -18.08 -7.28 31.14
N SER A 296 -17.72 -6.80 32.33
CA SER A 296 -18.57 -6.01 33.21
C SER A 296 -19.28 -4.77 32.59
N PRO A 297 -18.65 -3.92 31.77
CA PRO A 297 -19.37 -2.78 31.21
C PRO A 297 -20.15 -3.11 29.92
N VAL A 298 -20.02 -4.32 29.39
CA VAL A 298 -20.54 -4.70 28.06
C VAL A 298 -21.71 -5.67 28.16
N SER A 299 -21.72 -6.53 29.17
CA SER A 299 -22.72 -7.56 29.40
C SER A 299 -23.33 -7.44 30.80
N THR A 300 -24.65 -7.57 30.91
CA THR A 300 -25.36 -7.48 32.19
C THR A 300 -24.98 -8.60 33.17
N LEU A 301 -24.56 -9.75 32.65
CA LEU A 301 -24.15 -10.93 33.42
C LEU A 301 -22.66 -11.28 33.23
N ASP A 302 -21.85 -10.34 32.71
CA ASP A 302 -20.42 -10.52 32.45
C ASP A 302 -20.07 -11.74 31.55
N LEU A 303 -20.97 -12.07 30.62
CA LEU A 303 -20.87 -13.28 29.78
C LEU A 303 -19.85 -13.16 28.65
N TYR A 304 -19.48 -11.94 28.26
CA TYR A 304 -18.53 -11.71 27.17
C TYR A 304 -17.76 -10.39 27.30
N GLY A 305 -16.53 -10.42 26.82
CA GLY A 305 -15.71 -9.22 26.60
C GLY A 305 -15.59 -8.88 25.11
N THR A 306 -15.23 -7.65 24.80
CA THR A 306 -15.00 -7.20 23.42
C THR A 306 -13.58 -6.69 23.23
N PHE A 307 -12.97 -7.12 22.12
CA PHE A 307 -11.65 -6.75 21.68
C PHE A 307 -11.78 -6.13 20.29
N GLY A 308 -11.15 -5.00 20.05
CA GLY A 308 -11.26 -4.35 18.77
C GLY A 308 -10.17 -3.34 18.53
N TYR A 309 -10.16 -2.80 17.31
CA TYR A 309 -9.31 -1.68 16.94
C TYR A 309 -10.14 -0.61 16.24
N LYS A 310 -9.63 0.61 16.27
CA LYS A 310 -10.14 1.73 15.48
C LYS A 310 -8.97 2.56 14.98
N MET A 311 -9.11 3.10 13.78
CA MET A 311 -8.16 4.00 13.13
C MET A 311 -8.91 4.96 12.24
N GLY A 312 -8.31 6.09 11.92
CA GLY A 312 -8.92 7.08 11.05
C GLY A 312 -7.92 7.67 10.08
N PHE A 313 -8.23 7.58 8.77
CA PHE A 313 -7.37 8.11 7.72
C PHE A 313 -8.19 8.49 6.47
N ALA A 314 -7.58 9.31 5.62
CA ALA A 314 -8.06 9.61 4.29
C ALA A 314 -6.98 9.29 3.26
N THR A 315 -7.38 8.89 2.06
CA THR A 315 -6.47 8.59 0.96
C THR A 315 -7.02 9.17 -0.34
N LYS A 316 -6.13 9.67 -1.19
CA LYS A 316 -6.48 10.24 -2.48
C LYS A 316 -5.34 10.07 -3.47
N GLU A 317 -5.69 9.77 -4.71
CA GLU A 317 -4.78 9.88 -5.85
C GLU A 317 -4.48 11.37 -6.08
N LEU A 318 -3.20 11.73 -6.08
CA LEU A 318 -2.74 13.12 -6.25
C LEU A 318 -2.43 13.43 -7.71
N ASP A 319 -1.76 12.49 -8.39
CA ASP A 319 -1.35 12.63 -9.77
C ASP A 319 -1.46 11.30 -10.51
N SER A 320 -2.42 11.22 -11.45
CA SER A 320 -2.65 10.03 -12.26
C SER A 320 -1.56 9.77 -13.30
N SER A 321 -0.76 10.77 -13.67
CA SER A 321 0.34 10.62 -14.61
C SER A 321 1.53 9.83 -14.04
N ARG A 322 1.59 9.67 -12.72
CA ARG A 322 2.68 8.99 -12.01
C ARG A 322 2.42 7.51 -11.76
N MET A 323 1.39 6.94 -12.38
CA MET A 323 1.08 5.52 -12.30
C MET A 323 0.68 4.95 -13.65
N THR A 324 1.15 3.73 -13.93
CA THR A 324 0.67 2.88 -15.02
C THR A 324 0.14 1.58 -14.45
N ARG A 325 -1.09 1.23 -14.87
CA ARG A 325 -1.77 -0.01 -14.51
C ARG A 325 -1.67 -0.98 -15.67
N ILE A 326 -1.08 -2.14 -15.44
CA ILE A 326 -1.02 -3.23 -16.43
C ILE A 326 -2.14 -4.21 -16.11
N GLU A 327 -3.02 -4.43 -17.07
CA GLU A 327 -4.09 -5.43 -16.98
C GLU A 327 -3.72 -6.64 -17.84
N SER A 328 -3.69 -7.83 -17.23
CA SER A 328 -3.22 -9.06 -17.84
C SER A 328 -4.06 -10.27 -17.45
N GLY A 329 -3.92 -11.35 -18.20
CA GLY A 329 -4.27 -12.70 -17.76
C GLY A 329 -3.25 -13.24 -16.78
N ALA A 330 -3.43 -14.49 -16.39
CA ALA A 330 -2.43 -15.30 -15.71
C ALA A 330 -2.70 -16.80 -15.92
N ALA A 331 -1.66 -17.57 -16.20
CA ALA A 331 -1.77 -19.01 -16.51
C ALA A 331 -2.27 -19.88 -15.34
N LYS A 332 -2.13 -19.40 -14.10
CA LYS A 332 -2.52 -20.13 -12.87
C LYS A 332 -3.78 -19.59 -12.19
N GLY A 333 -4.46 -18.64 -12.80
CA GLY A 333 -5.54 -17.89 -12.17
C GLY A 333 -6.95 -18.45 -12.36
N ASP A 334 -7.15 -19.42 -13.24
CA ASP A 334 -8.46 -20.00 -13.59
C ASP A 334 -8.72 -21.34 -12.92
#